data_cea58ffd8f54f48c5a70ade6d6dffa0f
#
_entry.id   cea58ffd8f54f48c5a70ade6d6dffa0f
#
_cell.length_a   1.000
_cell.length_b   1.000
_cell.length_c   1.000
_cell.angle_alpha   90.00
_cell.angle_beta   90.00
_cell.angle_gamma   90.00
#
_symmetry.space_group_name_H-M   'P 1'
#
loop_
_entity.id
_entity.type
_entity.pdbx_description
1 polymer ?
#
loop_
_entity_poly.entity_id
_entity_poly.type
_entity_poly.pdbx_seq_one_letter_code
_entity_poly.pdbx_strand_id
1 'polypeptide(L)' 'MDQKERVKLMDELMTVVQVMDELYQYHPENPKQVDVVSEFKALAERKAEIEEQLG' A
#
# COMPACT_ATOMS: atom_id res chain seq x y z
N MET A 1 -15.33 -14.71 -5.95
CA MET A 1 -15.16 -13.78 -4.81
C MET A 1 -16.46 -13.05 -4.54
N ASP A 2 -16.86 -13.01 -3.27
CA ASP A 2 -18.06 -12.32 -2.86
C ASP A 2 -17.90 -10.81 -3.07
N GLN A 3 -19.01 -10.16 -3.42
CA GLN A 3 -19.01 -8.71 -3.67
C GLN A 3 -18.55 -7.91 -2.45
N LYS A 4 -18.93 -8.35 -1.25
CA LYS A 4 -18.52 -7.70 -0.01
C LYS A 4 -17.01 -7.75 0.19
N GLU A 5 -16.41 -8.91 -0.10
CA GLU A 5 -14.97 -9.06 0.01
C GLU A 5 -14.27 -8.20 -1.01
N ARG A 6 -14.83 -8.12 -2.20
CA ARG A 6 -14.27 -7.29 -3.26
C ARG A 6 -14.24 -5.81 -2.87
N VAL A 7 -15.33 -5.34 -2.28
CA VAL A 7 -15.41 -3.96 -1.81
C VAL A 7 -14.38 -3.70 -0.71
N LYS A 8 -14.24 -4.64 0.22
CA LYS A 8 -13.24 -4.52 1.29
C LYS A 8 -11.82 -4.45 0.74
N LEU A 9 -11.53 -5.29 -0.26
CA LEU A 9 -10.20 -5.30 -0.87
C LEU A 9 -9.92 -3.99 -1.62
N MET A 10 -10.91 -3.48 -2.31
CA MET A 10 -10.76 -2.20 -3.00
C MET A 10 -10.53 -1.07 -2.02
N ASP A 11 -11.24 -1.08 -0.90
CA ASP A 11 -11.07 -0.07 0.14
C ASP A 11 -9.68 -0.16 0.76
N GLU A 12 -9.22 -1.37 1.04
CA GLU A 12 -7.88 -1.60 1.54
C GLU A 12 -6.83 -1.12 0.53
N LEU A 13 -7.06 -1.41 -0.75
CA LEU A 13 -6.15 -0.98 -1.80
C LEU A 13 -6.00 0.53 -1.82
N MET A 14 -7.11 1.25 -1.71
CA MET A 14 -7.07 2.71 -1.68
C MET A 14 -6.28 3.22 -0.48
N THR A 15 -6.48 2.60 0.68
CA THR A 15 -5.73 2.97 1.88
C THR A 15 -4.25 2.73 1.71
N VAL A 16 -3.89 1.57 1.16
CA VAL A 16 -2.48 1.23 0.91
C VAL A 16 -1.84 2.25 -0.03
N VAL A 17 -2.53 2.59 -1.11
CA VAL A 17 -2.01 3.56 -2.08
C VAL A 17 -1.82 4.93 -1.44
N GLN A 18 -2.76 5.36 -0.61
CA GLN A 18 -2.64 6.64 0.08
C GLN A 18 -1.44 6.67 1.02
N VAL A 19 -1.27 5.60 1.79
CA VAL A 19 -0.14 5.51 2.72
C VAL A 19 1.18 5.50 1.95
N MET A 20 1.24 4.76 0.85
CA MET A 20 2.43 4.74 0.01
C MET A 20 2.77 6.13 -0.53
N ASP A 21 1.76 6.86 -0.95
CA ASP A 21 1.95 8.22 -1.45
C ASP A 21 2.51 9.14 -0.37
N GLU A 22 1.97 9.05 0.84
CA GLU A 22 2.46 9.84 1.96
C GLU A 22 3.91 9.49 2.31
N LEU A 23 4.24 8.22 2.34
CA LEU A 23 5.61 7.79 2.60
C LEU A 23 6.55 8.28 1.53
N TYR A 24 6.11 8.25 0.28
CA TYR A 24 6.92 8.73 -0.84
C TYR A 24 7.23 10.22 -0.70
N GLN A 25 6.25 11.00 -0.26
CA GLN A 25 6.43 12.43 -0.08
C GLN A 25 7.44 12.76 1.01
N TYR A 26 7.48 11.95 2.07
CA TYR A 26 8.41 12.19 3.18
C TYR A 26 9.79 11.61 2.95
N HIS A 27 9.90 10.65 2.05
CA HIS A 27 11.16 9.94 1.81
C HIS A 27 12.34 10.86 1.48
N PRO A 28 12.19 11.86 0.60
CA PRO A 28 13.32 12.73 0.25
C PRO A 28 13.78 13.62 1.40
N GLU A 29 12.90 13.89 2.35
CA GLU A 29 13.21 14.81 3.45
C GLU A 29 13.87 14.11 4.63
N ASN A 30 13.69 12.79 4.74
CA ASN A 30 14.23 12.03 5.87
C ASN A 30 14.99 10.80 5.39
N PRO A 31 16.17 10.99 4.78
CA PRO A 31 16.94 9.85 4.29
C PRO A 31 17.45 8.93 5.39
N LYS A 32 17.37 9.35 6.63
CA LYS A 32 17.82 8.53 7.77
C LYS A 32 16.77 7.56 8.27
N GLN A 33 15.54 7.68 7.81
CA GLN A 33 14.49 6.78 8.23
C GLN A 33 14.46 5.54 7.33
N VAL A 34 15.30 4.60 7.67
CA VAL A 34 15.38 3.33 6.96
C VAL A 34 14.05 2.59 7.00
N ASP A 35 13.30 2.79 8.07
CA ASP A 35 12.00 2.14 8.27
C ASP A 35 10.99 2.50 7.20
N VAL A 36 11.09 3.71 6.65
CA VAL A 36 10.18 4.16 5.58
C VAL A 36 10.31 3.28 4.35
N VAL A 37 11.53 2.90 4.00
CA VAL A 37 11.76 2.04 2.84
C VAL A 37 11.17 0.66 3.07
N SER A 38 11.34 0.10 4.26
CA SER A 38 10.77 -1.20 4.61
C SER A 38 9.25 -1.17 4.58
N GLU A 39 8.65 -0.12 5.12
CA GLU A 39 7.20 0.03 5.12
C GLU A 39 6.66 0.17 3.71
N PHE A 40 7.33 0.97 2.89
CA PHE A 40 6.92 1.15 1.50
C PHE A 40 6.96 -0.18 0.76
N LYS A 41 8.01 -0.97 0.96
CA LYS A 41 8.14 -2.26 0.32
C LYS A 41 7.03 -3.22 0.77
N ALA A 42 6.73 -3.25 2.06
CA ALA A 42 5.67 -4.10 2.59
C ALA A 42 4.31 -3.70 2.02
N LEU A 43 4.05 -2.41 1.91
CA LEU A 43 2.81 -1.90 1.33
C LEU A 43 2.71 -2.23 -0.16
N ALA A 44 3.83 -2.13 -0.87
CA ALA A 44 3.86 -2.47 -2.29
C ALA A 44 3.54 -3.96 -2.51
N GLU A 45 4.06 -4.81 -1.64
CA GLU A 45 3.76 -6.24 -1.68
C GLU A 45 2.27 -6.50 -1.40
N ARG A 46 1.72 -5.82 -0.40
CA ARG A 46 0.30 -5.95 -0.09
C ARG A 46 -0.56 -5.45 -1.24
N LYS A 47 -0.17 -4.34 -1.86
CA LYS A 47 -0.87 -3.81 -3.02
C LYS A 47 -0.93 -4.84 -4.14
N ALA A 48 0.20 -5.48 -4.43
CA ALA A 48 0.26 -6.51 -5.47
C ALA A 48 -0.64 -7.69 -5.14
N GLU A 49 -0.68 -8.11 -3.88
CA GLU A 49 -1.56 -9.21 -3.46
C GLU A 49 -3.02 -8.86 -3.68
N ILE A 50 -3.42 -7.64 -3.31
CA ILE A 50 -4.79 -7.20 -3.48
C ILE A 50 -5.16 -7.15 -4.96
N GLU A 51 -4.28 -6.59 -5.76
CA GLU A 51 -4.51 -6.50 -7.20
C GLU A 51 -4.66 -7.88 -7.84
N GLU A 52 -3.85 -8.83 -7.38
CA GLU A 52 -3.93 -10.21 -7.86
C GLU A 52 -5.27 -10.84 -7.49
N GLN A 53 -5.74 -10.60 -6.28
CA GLN A 53 -7.03 -11.15 -5.83
C GLN A 53 -8.22 -10.52 -6.57
N LEU A 54 -8.11 -9.24 -6.89
CA LEU A 54 -9.18 -8.52 -7.60
C LEU A 54 -9.17 -8.84 -9.09
N GLY A 55 -8.03 -9.18 -9.56
CA GLY A 55 -7.74 -9.37 -10.93
C GLY A 55 -8.26 -10.20 -11.80
#